data_1be95b2bc90373b669d4cb869cd7ab5f
#
_entry.id   1be95b2bc90373b669d4cb869cd7ab5f
#
_cell.length_a   1.000
_cell.length_b   1.000
_cell.length_c   1.000
_cell.angle_alpha   90.00
_cell.angle_beta   90.00
_cell.angle_gamma   90.00
#
_symmetry.space_group_name_H-M   'P 1'
#
loop_
_entity.id
_entity.type
_entity.pdbx_description
1 polymer ?
#
loop_
_entity_poly.entity_id
_entity_poly.type
_entity_poly.pdbx_seq_one_letter_code
_entity_poly.pdbx_strand_id
1 'polypeptide(L)'
;MLIHGLGEHSGRYLNLIQDFNDKNISVFTIDIRGHGKSEGKRGHSPFYEQLMSDIQYFIEHVTNKISNQKYFLYGHSMGGNLVINYSLQKDEKINGIIATSPCIKSAIKPPRIKLFMAKLFHNLIPSLTLNNGIDINGISRNLQVIKDYVNDPLNHNQVSVQLGLDIISSGIYALENSKDITVPMLVFHGEKDRLTSYNSSEELVENSGSNVKFIGFKDAYHEIHNEPEKKELLRNIFNWINSI
;
A
#
# COMPACT_ATOMS: atom_id res chain seq x y z
N MET A 1 1.68 -11.17 5.75
CA MET A 1 1.56 -9.93 6.57
C MET A 1 0.96 -8.85 5.71
N LEU A 2 -0.01 -8.05 6.22
CA LEU A 2 -0.77 -7.08 5.43
C LEU A 2 -0.56 -5.65 5.98
N ILE A 3 -0.29 -4.70 5.09
CA ILE A 3 -0.08 -3.27 5.34
C ILE A 3 -1.15 -2.47 4.60
N HIS A 4 -1.96 -1.71 5.33
CA HIS A 4 -3.08 -0.92 4.81
C HIS A 4 -2.65 0.42 4.14
N GLY A 5 -3.59 1.13 3.53
CA GLY A 5 -3.39 2.41 2.85
C GLY A 5 -3.46 3.64 3.76
N LEU A 6 -3.33 4.84 3.15
CA LEU A 6 -3.41 6.12 3.84
C LEU A 6 -4.86 6.44 4.27
N GLY A 7 -5.03 6.85 5.51
CA GLY A 7 -6.31 7.31 6.05
C GLY A 7 -7.29 6.20 6.40
N GLU A 8 -6.84 4.96 6.36
CA GLU A 8 -7.63 3.77 6.71
C GLU A 8 -6.93 2.94 7.82
N HIS A 9 -7.37 1.69 8.01
CA HIS A 9 -6.83 0.80 9.04
C HIS A 9 -7.01 -0.68 8.68
N SER A 10 -6.32 -1.56 9.39
CA SER A 10 -6.29 -3.01 9.16
C SER A 10 -7.67 -3.69 9.23
N GLY A 11 -8.59 -3.18 10.03
CA GLY A 11 -9.95 -3.73 10.19
C GLY A 11 -10.78 -3.71 8.90
N ARG A 12 -10.44 -2.87 7.92
CA ARG A 12 -11.13 -2.84 6.61
C ARG A 12 -10.84 -4.05 5.74
N TYR A 13 -9.85 -4.84 6.10
CA TYR A 13 -9.40 -6.03 5.35
C TYR A 13 -9.97 -7.35 5.87
N LEU A 14 -10.91 -7.34 6.83
CA LEU A 14 -11.44 -8.56 7.45
C LEU A 14 -12.00 -9.56 6.42
N ASN A 15 -12.70 -9.07 5.39
CA ASN A 15 -13.24 -9.92 4.33
C ASN A 15 -12.14 -10.55 3.46
N LEU A 16 -11.05 -9.82 3.21
CA LEU A 16 -9.87 -10.33 2.49
C LEU A 16 -9.12 -11.34 3.37
N ILE A 17 -8.97 -11.05 4.65
CA ILE A 17 -8.32 -11.93 5.63
C ILE A 17 -9.08 -13.26 5.73
N GLN A 18 -10.42 -13.23 5.74
CA GLN A 18 -11.23 -14.44 5.74
C GLN A 18 -10.97 -15.30 4.49
N ASP A 19 -10.92 -14.69 3.30
CA ASP A 19 -10.61 -15.40 2.06
C ASP A 19 -9.23 -16.12 2.10
N PHE A 20 -8.23 -15.51 2.73
CA PHE A 20 -6.92 -16.14 2.95
C PHE A 20 -7.00 -17.26 3.96
N ASN A 21 -7.70 -17.06 5.07
CA ASN A 21 -7.88 -18.08 6.12
C ASN A 21 -8.61 -19.32 5.59
N ASP A 22 -9.59 -19.13 4.69
CA ASP A 22 -10.32 -20.24 4.02
C ASP A 22 -9.39 -21.08 3.11
N LYS A 23 -8.20 -20.56 2.82
CA LYS A 23 -7.12 -21.26 2.09
C LYS A 23 -5.96 -21.70 3.00
N ASN A 24 -6.17 -21.71 4.31
CA ASN A 24 -5.17 -22.04 5.32
C ASN A 24 -3.94 -21.13 5.29
N ILE A 25 -4.11 -19.86 4.87
CA ILE A 25 -3.07 -18.83 4.89
C ILE A 25 -3.38 -17.88 6.04
N SER A 26 -2.56 -17.92 7.09
CA SER A 26 -2.68 -17.00 8.22
C SER A 26 -2.29 -15.59 7.83
N VAL A 27 -3.08 -14.59 8.25
CA VAL A 27 -2.80 -13.18 7.97
C VAL A 27 -2.54 -12.44 9.28
N PHE A 28 -1.41 -11.75 9.33
CA PHE A 28 -1.06 -10.80 10.38
C PHE A 28 -1.14 -9.40 9.80
N THR A 29 -1.62 -8.45 10.59
CA THR A 29 -1.76 -7.07 10.17
C THR A 29 -1.52 -6.11 11.33
N ILE A 30 -1.13 -4.88 11.00
CA ILE A 30 -0.96 -3.79 11.96
C ILE A 30 -1.75 -2.57 11.49
N ASP A 31 -2.12 -1.72 12.42
CA ASP A 31 -2.44 -0.33 12.09
C ASP A 31 -1.13 0.47 12.07
N ILE A 32 -0.81 1.08 10.93
CA ILE A 32 0.40 1.90 10.78
C ILE A 32 0.31 3.10 11.77
N ARG A 33 1.46 3.57 12.28
CA ARG A 33 1.49 4.77 13.12
C ARG A 33 0.65 5.91 12.56
N GLY A 34 -0.10 6.60 13.42
CA GLY A 34 -1.02 7.65 13.01
C GLY A 34 -2.27 7.17 12.28
N HIS A 35 -2.60 5.87 12.31
CA HIS A 35 -3.78 5.28 11.69
C HIS A 35 -4.49 4.32 12.65
N GLY A 36 -5.76 4.07 12.37
CA GLY A 36 -6.56 3.09 13.10
C GLY A 36 -6.49 3.25 14.62
N LYS A 37 -6.14 2.19 15.33
CA LYS A 37 -5.97 2.13 16.78
C LYS A 37 -4.53 2.42 17.23
N SER A 38 -3.58 2.53 16.31
CA SER A 38 -2.19 2.87 16.64
C SER A 38 -2.06 4.32 17.09
N GLU A 39 -1.08 4.54 17.95
CA GLU A 39 -0.75 5.86 18.47
C GLU A 39 -0.17 6.78 17.38
N GLY A 40 0.01 8.05 17.77
CA GLY A 40 0.58 9.08 16.91
C GLY A 40 -0.46 10.02 16.31
N LYS A 41 0.04 11.12 15.76
CA LYS A 41 -0.80 12.13 15.10
C LYS A 41 -1.39 11.54 13.80
N ARG A 42 -2.69 11.71 13.60
CA ARG A 42 -3.40 11.17 12.42
C ARG A 42 -2.76 11.64 11.12
N GLY A 43 -2.46 10.65 10.24
CA GLY A 43 -1.83 10.88 8.95
C GLY A 43 -0.40 11.43 9.00
N HIS A 44 0.35 11.15 10.07
CA HIS A 44 1.72 11.64 10.24
C HIS A 44 2.70 10.53 10.61
N SER A 45 3.87 10.57 9.98
CA SER A 45 5.11 9.94 10.43
C SER A 45 6.20 11.01 10.50
N PRO A 46 7.12 10.96 11.47
CA PRO A 46 8.22 11.92 11.55
C PRO A 46 9.12 11.92 10.31
N PHE A 47 9.36 10.73 9.73
CA PHE A 47 10.16 10.50 8.52
C PHE A 47 9.83 9.11 7.95
N TYR A 48 10.17 8.88 6.68
CA TYR A 48 9.85 7.63 5.97
C TYR A 48 10.54 6.40 6.56
N GLU A 49 11.78 6.55 7.00
CA GLU A 49 12.58 5.49 7.61
C GLU A 49 11.93 4.94 8.89
N GLN A 50 11.14 5.77 9.59
CA GLN A 50 10.39 5.30 10.75
C GLN A 50 9.29 4.31 10.35
N LEU A 51 8.62 4.53 9.21
CA LEU A 51 7.65 3.57 8.67
C LEU A 51 8.33 2.27 8.25
N MET A 52 9.51 2.36 7.64
CA MET A 52 10.31 1.17 7.29
C MET A 52 10.73 0.39 8.52
N SER A 53 11.16 1.08 9.59
CA SER A 53 11.50 0.46 10.87
C SER A 53 10.31 -0.22 11.54
N ASP A 54 9.12 0.40 11.48
CA ASP A 54 7.89 -0.20 12.01
C ASP A 54 7.52 -1.49 11.26
N ILE A 55 7.68 -1.50 9.94
CA ILE A 55 7.46 -2.70 9.11
C ILE A 55 8.49 -3.78 9.44
N GLN A 56 9.76 -3.41 9.55
CA GLN A 56 10.83 -4.33 9.96
C GLN A 56 10.51 -4.98 11.32
N TYR A 57 10.16 -4.18 12.30
CA TYR A 57 9.78 -4.67 13.63
C TYR A 57 8.56 -5.62 13.55
N PHE A 58 7.56 -5.27 12.74
CA PHE A 58 6.38 -6.12 12.55
C PHE A 58 6.76 -7.47 11.93
N ILE A 59 7.61 -7.49 10.90
CA ILE A 59 8.10 -8.70 10.26
C ILE A 59 8.86 -9.57 11.26
N GLU A 60 9.79 -8.99 12.00
CA GLU A 60 10.55 -9.69 13.03
C GLU A 60 9.66 -10.28 14.11
N HIS A 61 8.66 -9.51 14.56
CA HIS A 61 7.70 -9.99 15.54
C HIS A 61 6.91 -11.22 15.07
N VAL A 62 6.47 -11.23 13.81
CA VAL A 62 5.74 -12.36 13.23
C VAL A 62 6.66 -13.56 13.00
N THR A 63 7.82 -13.35 12.38
CA THR A 63 8.75 -14.42 12.02
C THR A 63 9.38 -15.10 13.24
N ASN A 64 9.56 -14.36 14.35
CA ASN A 64 10.03 -14.93 15.61
C ASN A 64 8.95 -15.76 16.33
N LYS A 65 7.66 -15.46 16.13
CA LYS A 65 6.55 -16.22 16.70
C LYS A 65 6.21 -17.48 15.91
N ILE A 66 6.36 -17.43 14.61
CA ILE A 66 6.00 -18.50 13.69
C ILE A 66 7.22 -18.75 12.81
N SER A 67 7.96 -19.80 13.08
CA SER A 67 9.15 -20.20 12.33
C SER A 67 8.82 -21.22 11.24
N ASN A 68 9.76 -21.40 10.29
CA ASN A 68 9.71 -22.42 9.25
C ASN A 68 8.50 -22.33 8.30
N GLN A 69 8.09 -21.09 8.00
CA GLN A 69 7.02 -20.80 7.06
C GLN A 69 7.52 -19.88 5.94
N LYS A 70 6.77 -19.84 4.82
CA LYS A 70 6.95 -18.81 3.80
C LYS A 70 6.22 -17.55 4.23
N TYR A 71 6.87 -16.40 4.11
CA TYR A 71 6.32 -15.11 4.50
C TYR A 71 6.13 -14.23 3.28
N PHE A 72 4.93 -13.67 3.16
CA PHE A 72 4.56 -12.74 2.10
C PHE A 72 4.14 -11.40 2.70
N LEU A 73 4.55 -10.30 2.05
CA LEU A 73 4.04 -8.97 2.36
C LEU A 73 2.94 -8.62 1.36
N TYR A 74 1.79 -8.23 1.85
CA TYR A 74 0.71 -7.65 1.07
C TYR A 74 0.61 -6.18 1.44
N GLY A 75 0.63 -5.27 0.46
CA GLY A 75 0.44 -3.84 0.67
C GLY A 75 -0.58 -3.26 -0.29
N HIS A 76 -1.46 -2.40 0.24
CA HIS A 76 -2.44 -1.68 -0.58
C HIS A 76 -2.13 -0.18 -0.57
N SER A 77 -2.23 0.48 -1.72
CA SER A 77 -2.09 1.94 -1.83
C SER A 77 -0.77 2.46 -1.23
N MET A 78 -0.80 3.28 -0.16
CA MET A 78 0.39 3.65 0.62
C MET A 78 1.11 2.40 1.16
N GLY A 79 0.37 1.41 1.67
CA GLY A 79 0.96 0.12 2.07
C GLY A 79 1.66 -0.58 0.91
N GLY A 80 1.12 -0.47 -0.32
CA GLY A 80 1.76 -0.95 -1.54
C GLY A 80 3.09 -0.24 -1.84
N ASN A 81 3.13 1.09 -1.69
CA ASN A 81 4.37 1.85 -1.77
C ASN A 81 5.39 1.37 -0.73
N LEU A 82 4.95 1.18 0.51
CA LEU A 82 5.82 0.76 1.62
C LEU A 82 6.42 -0.63 1.38
N VAL A 83 5.63 -1.64 0.97
CA VAL A 83 6.15 -3.00 0.75
C VAL A 83 7.06 -3.09 -0.48
N ILE A 84 6.83 -2.28 -1.52
CA ILE A 84 7.73 -2.17 -2.66
C ILE A 84 9.08 -1.59 -2.23
N ASN A 85 9.08 -0.48 -1.48
CA ASN A 85 10.32 0.12 -0.97
C ASN A 85 11.03 -0.80 0.03
N TYR A 86 10.26 -1.56 0.84
CA TYR A 86 10.83 -2.57 1.74
C TYR A 86 11.59 -3.66 0.96
N SER A 87 11.08 -4.07 -0.21
CA SER A 87 11.74 -5.09 -1.05
C SER A 87 13.16 -4.69 -1.47
N LEU A 88 13.43 -3.40 -1.60
CA LEU A 88 14.75 -2.88 -1.95
C LEU A 88 15.77 -3.01 -0.81
N GLN A 89 15.33 -3.30 0.42
CA GLN A 89 16.22 -3.60 1.56
C GLN A 89 16.78 -5.03 1.54
N LYS A 90 16.27 -5.88 0.61
CA LYS A 90 16.74 -7.26 0.37
C LYS A 90 16.68 -8.15 1.62
N ASP A 91 15.57 -8.08 2.38
CA ASP A 91 15.34 -8.97 3.53
C ASP A 91 15.03 -10.39 3.03
N GLU A 92 15.94 -11.32 3.26
CA GLU A 92 15.85 -12.71 2.83
C GLU A 92 14.72 -13.49 3.52
N LYS A 93 14.12 -12.96 4.59
CA LYS A 93 12.97 -13.60 5.25
C LYS A 93 11.70 -13.54 4.41
N ILE A 94 11.58 -12.58 3.51
CA ILE A 94 10.39 -12.36 2.69
C ILE A 94 10.48 -13.15 1.39
N ASN A 95 9.56 -14.09 1.21
CA ASN A 95 9.50 -14.97 0.03
C ASN A 95 8.78 -14.34 -1.16
N GLY A 96 7.93 -13.33 -0.93
CA GLY A 96 7.26 -12.63 -2.02
C GLY A 96 6.45 -11.43 -1.54
N ILE A 97 6.16 -10.53 -2.49
CA ILE A 97 5.43 -9.28 -2.25
C ILE A 97 4.21 -9.21 -3.16
N ILE A 98 3.09 -8.77 -2.60
CA ILE A 98 1.84 -8.49 -3.31
C ILE A 98 1.52 -7.02 -3.10
N ALA A 99 1.50 -6.24 -4.15
CA ALA A 99 1.16 -4.82 -4.11
C ALA A 99 -0.13 -4.58 -4.90
N THR A 100 -1.17 -4.05 -4.26
CA THR A 100 -2.43 -3.69 -4.92
C THR A 100 -2.59 -2.19 -4.99
N SER A 101 -2.81 -1.66 -6.20
CA SER A 101 -2.96 -0.23 -6.50
C SER A 101 -1.90 0.63 -5.78
N PRO A 102 -0.59 0.26 -5.84
CA PRO A 102 0.44 0.91 -5.03
C PRO A 102 0.55 2.40 -5.35
N CYS A 103 0.72 3.21 -4.33
CA CYS A 103 0.91 4.65 -4.47
C CYS A 103 2.35 4.98 -4.93
N ILE A 104 2.66 4.68 -6.18
CA ILE A 104 3.93 5.05 -6.83
C ILE A 104 3.87 6.51 -7.29
N LYS A 105 2.80 6.85 -8.03
CA LYS A 105 2.44 8.24 -8.39
C LYS A 105 0.94 8.41 -8.17
N SER A 106 0.50 9.63 -7.87
CA SER A 106 -0.93 9.97 -7.89
C SER A 106 -1.50 9.87 -9.30
N ALA A 107 -2.75 9.46 -9.46
CA ALA A 107 -3.45 9.49 -10.75
C ALA A 107 -3.52 10.93 -11.31
N ILE A 108 -3.76 11.90 -10.42
CA ILE A 108 -3.77 13.32 -10.76
C ILE A 108 -2.51 13.98 -10.19
N LYS A 109 -1.70 14.58 -11.07
CA LYS A 109 -0.49 15.29 -10.65
C LYS A 109 -0.87 16.48 -9.75
N PRO A 110 -0.30 16.59 -8.54
CA PRO A 110 -0.55 17.75 -7.69
C PRO A 110 -0.02 19.02 -8.36
N PRO A 111 -0.74 20.16 -8.25
CA PRO A 111 -0.29 21.43 -8.80
C PRO A 111 1.11 21.82 -8.30
N ARG A 112 1.95 22.36 -9.17
CA ARG A 112 3.34 22.74 -8.82
C ARG A 112 3.40 23.68 -7.61
N ILE A 113 2.45 24.61 -7.52
CA ILE A 113 2.36 25.55 -6.38
C ILE A 113 2.11 24.79 -5.06
N LYS A 114 1.26 23.73 -5.07
CA LYS A 114 0.99 22.93 -3.89
C LYS A 114 2.25 22.18 -3.41
N LEU A 115 3.02 21.64 -4.36
CA LEU A 115 4.30 20.99 -4.05
C LEU A 115 5.35 21.98 -3.53
N PHE A 116 5.42 23.17 -4.11
CA PHE A 116 6.30 24.24 -3.63
C PHE A 116 5.96 24.64 -2.19
N MET A 117 4.68 24.90 -1.91
CA MET A 117 4.21 25.22 -0.56
C MET A 117 4.47 24.08 0.43
N ALA A 118 4.24 22.83 0.01
CA ALA A 118 4.55 21.67 0.85
C ALA A 118 6.04 21.63 1.23
N LYS A 119 6.96 21.85 0.29
CA LYS A 119 8.40 21.92 0.56
C LYS A 119 8.77 23.06 1.51
N LEU A 120 8.12 24.23 1.39
CA LEU A 120 8.33 25.34 2.29
C LEU A 120 7.87 25.00 3.72
N PHE A 121 6.65 24.47 3.86
CA PHE A 121 6.10 24.08 5.16
C PHE A 121 6.82 22.89 5.78
N HIS A 122 7.39 22.00 4.98
CA HIS A 122 8.20 20.88 5.47
C HIS A 122 9.36 21.35 6.36
N ASN A 123 10.03 22.42 5.98
CA ASN A 123 11.16 22.97 6.76
C ASN A 123 10.73 23.69 8.04
N LEU A 124 9.47 24.14 8.13
CA LEU A 124 8.96 24.93 9.25
C LEU A 124 8.09 24.10 10.20
N ILE A 125 7.13 23.37 9.64
CA ILE A 125 6.12 22.61 10.38
C ILE A 125 5.83 21.28 9.65
N PRO A 126 6.76 20.31 9.64
CA PRO A 126 6.61 19.05 8.90
C PRO A 126 5.39 18.24 9.34
N SER A 127 4.98 18.37 10.60
CA SER A 127 3.82 17.70 11.16
C SER A 127 2.48 18.41 10.88
N LEU A 128 2.47 19.53 10.13
CA LEU A 128 1.21 20.18 9.72
C LEU A 128 0.39 19.20 8.87
N THR A 129 -0.82 18.88 9.32
CA THR A 129 -1.74 17.98 8.62
C THR A 129 -2.75 18.76 7.79
N LEU A 130 -2.99 18.27 6.60
CA LEU A 130 -3.96 18.80 5.63
C LEU A 130 -4.91 17.68 5.22
N ASN A 131 -5.99 18.04 4.55
CA ASN A 131 -6.86 17.06 3.90
C ASN A 131 -6.04 16.31 2.83
N ASN A 132 -6.08 14.96 2.86
CA ASN A 132 -5.32 14.10 1.95
C ASN A 132 -5.83 14.16 0.50
N GLY A 133 -7.04 14.70 0.27
CA GLY A 133 -7.61 14.87 -1.07
C GLY A 133 -8.06 13.58 -1.75
N ILE A 134 -8.21 12.48 -1.01
CA ILE A 134 -8.71 11.22 -1.55
C ILE A 134 -10.15 11.40 -2.04
N ASP A 135 -10.40 11.09 -3.32
CA ASP A 135 -11.76 10.97 -3.86
C ASP A 135 -12.39 9.67 -3.37
N ILE A 136 -13.19 9.76 -2.31
CA ILE A 136 -13.84 8.60 -1.69
C ILE A 136 -14.71 7.82 -2.71
N ASN A 137 -15.29 8.49 -3.70
CA ASN A 137 -16.05 7.81 -4.76
C ASN A 137 -15.16 7.05 -5.75
N GLY A 138 -13.85 7.22 -5.66
CA GLY A 138 -12.84 6.52 -6.46
C GLY A 138 -12.29 5.26 -5.81
N ILE A 139 -12.66 4.96 -4.55
CA ILE A 139 -12.09 3.80 -3.85
C ILE A 139 -12.66 2.47 -4.39
N SER A 140 -13.97 2.41 -4.67
CA SER A 140 -14.64 1.22 -5.19
C SER A 140 -15.90 1.59 -5.96
N ARG A 141 -16.31 0.76 -6.91
CA ARG A 141 -17.64 0.82 -7.56
C ARG A 141 -18.76 0.32 -6.64
N ASN A 142 -18.42 -0.38 -5.56
CA ASN A 142 -19.39 -0.87 -4.59
C ASN A 142 -19.77 0.26 -3.61
N LEU A 143 -20.99 0.76 -3.73
CA LEU A 143 -21.51 1.85 -2.88
C LEU A 143 -21.55 1.50 -1.39
N GLN A 144 -21.66 0.20 -1.04
CA GLN A 144 -21.61 -0.19 0.37
C GLN A 144 -20.20 0.02 0.96
N VAL A 145 -19.16 -0.30 0.20
CA VAL A 145 -17.77 -0.05 0.60
C VAL A 145 -17.52 1.44 0.86
N ILE A 146 -18.07 2.31 0.00
CA ILE A 146 -17.99 3.77 0.17
C ILE A 146 -18.70 4.21 1.46
N LYS A 147 -19.90 3.71 1.71
CA LYS A 147 -20.68 4.01 2.93
C LYS A 147 -19.95 3.55 4.19
N ASP A 148 -19.40 2.34 4.16
CA ASP A 148 -18.65 1.77 5.28
C ASP A 148 -17.39 2.59 5.55
N TYR A 149 -16.68 3.02 4.49
CA TYR A 149 -15.51 3.89 4.62
C TYR A 149 -15.84 5.22 5.30
N VAL A 150 -16.92 5.87 4.88
CA VAL A 150 -17.33 7.19 5.41
C VAL A 150 -17.80 7.10 6.86
N ASN A 151 -18.47 6.01 7.22
CA ASN A 151 -19.04 5.84 8.57
C ASN A 151 -18.05 5.23 9.57
N ASP A 152 -16.87 4.81 9.14
CA ASP A 152 -15.88 4.21 10.02
C ASP A 152 -15.10 5.30 10.78
N PRO A 153 -15.22 5.37 12.11
CA PRO A 153 -14.58 6.41 12.91
C PRO A 153 -13.05 6.27 13.01
N LEU A 154 -12.49 5.14 12.58
CA LEU A 154 -11.05 4.91 12.54
C LEU A 154 -10.40 5.39 11.24
N ASN A 155 -11.21 5.67 10.21
CA ASN A 155 -10.74 6.31 8.99
C ASN A 155 -10.55 7.82 9.21
N HIS A 156 -9.63 8.41 8.47
CA HIS A 156 -9.41 9.85 8.51
C HIS A 156 -8.96 10.41 7.16
N ASN A 157 -9.20 11.69 6.95
CA ASN A 157 -8.82 12.40 5.72
C ASN A 157 -7.56 13.27 5.89
N GLN A 158 -6.68 12.93 6.82
CA GLN A 158 -5.50 13.73 7.15
C GLN A 158 -4.24 13.13 6.53
N VAL A 159 -3.34 14.00 6.07
CA VAL A 159 -1.95 13.69 5.72
C VAL A 159 -1.05 14.85 6.14
N SER A 160 0.05 14.57 6.80
CA SER A 160 1.01 15.61 7.14
C SER A 160 1.85 15.98 5.92
N VAL A 161 2.40 17.19 5.93
CA VAL A 161 3.33 17.66 4.89
C VAL A 161 4.50 16.68 4.75
N GLN A 162 5.08 16.22 5.87
CA GLN A 162 6.13 15.21 5.87
C GLN A 162 5.69 13.94 5.15
N LEU A 163 4.63 13.28 5.63
CA LEU A 163 4.19 12.01 5.08
C LEU A 163 3.80 12.12 3.61
N GLY A 164 3.16 13.22 3.21
CA GLY A 164 2.78 13.45 1.80
C GLY A 164 4.01 13.56 0.88
N LEU A 165 5.05 14.27 1.31
CA LEU A 165 6.30 14.37 0.55
C LEU A 165 7.07 13.05 0.56
N ASP A 166 7.06 12.32 1.67
CA ASP A 166 7.71 11.01 1.79
C ASP A 166 7.08 9.99 0.82
N ILE A 167 5.74 9.93 0.73
CA ILE A 167 5.04 9.06 -0.23
C ILE A 167 5.43 9.40 -1.66
N ILE A 168 5.52 10.69 -2.01
CA ILE A 168 5.91 11.12 -3.36
C ILE A 168 7.37 10.73 -3.65
N SER A 169 8.29 11.03 -2.74
CA SER A 169 9.71 10.74 -2.94
C SER A 169 10.01 9.24 -2.97
N SER A 170 9.37 8.47 -2.11
CA SER A 170 9.52 7.01 -2.08
C SER A 170 8.94 6.32 -3.32
N GLY A 171 7.86 6.86 -3.90
CA GLY A 171 7.33 6.38 -5.17
C GLY A 171 8.31 6.61 -6.33
N ILE A 172 8.96 7.78 -6.38
CA ILE A 172 10.01 8.08 -7.35
C ILE A 172 11.21 7.15 -7.13
N TYR A 173 11.65 6.99 -5.89
CA TYR A 173 12.75 6.13 -5.53
C TYR A 173 12.49 4.66 -5.94
N ALA A 174 11.28 4.16 -5.73
CA ALA A 174 10.89 2.81 -6.15
C ALA A 174 11.01 2.62 -7.68
N LEU A 175 10.61 3.61 -8.48
CA LEU A 175 10.75 3.58 -9.94
C LEU A 175 12.21 3.59 -10.38
N GLU A 176 13.02 4.47 -9.82
CA GLU A 176 14.43 4.63 -10.17
C GLU A 176 15.27 3.38 -9.81
N ASN A 177 14.85 2.65 -8.78
CA ASN A 177 15.55 1.46 -8.27
C ASN A 177 14.81 0.14 -8.55
N SER A 178 13.77 0.14 -9.38
CA SER A 178 12.93 -1.03 -9.66
C SER A 178 13.71 -2.25 -10.18
N LYS A 179 14.77 -2.03 -10.95
CA LYS A 179 15.70 -3.07 -11.42
C LYS A 179 16.42 -3.83 -10.29
N ASP A 180 16.51 -3.23 -9.11
CA ASP A 180 17.17 -3.82 -7.95
C ASP A 180 16.23 -4.68 -7.09
N ILE A 181 14.96 -4.80 -7.46
CA ILE A 181 13.98 -5.69 -6.82
C ILE A 181 14.33 -7.13 -7.15
N THR A 182 14.78 -7.88 -6.15
CA THR A 182 15.20 -9.29 -6.31
C THR A 182 14.14 -10.28 -5.81
N VAL A 183 13.29 -9.88 -4.86
CA VAL A 183 12.22 -10.73 -4.33
C VAL A 183 11.10 -10.90 -5.37
N PRO A 184 10.50 -12.09 -5.52
CA PRO A 184 9.32 -12.26 -6.36
C PRO A 184 8.21 -11.28 -5.96
N MET A 185 7.61 -10.60 -6.95
CA MET A 185 6.58 -9.59 -6.69
C MET A 185 5.44 -9.71 -7.70
N LEU A 186 4.22 -9.54 -7.17
CA LEU A 186 3.00 -9.48 -7.96
C LEU A 186 2.32 -8.13 -7.72
N VAL A 187 2.20 -7.34 -8.77
CA VAL A 187 1.58 -6.01 -8.74
C VAL A 187 0.22 -6.06 -9.43
N PHE A 188 -0.80 -5.58 -8.76
CA PHE A 188 -2.16 -5.45 -9.27
C PHE A 188 -2.59 -4.00 -9.32
N HIS A 189 -3.32 -3.61 -10.38
CA HIS A 189 -3.87 -2.26 -10.45
C HIS A 189 -5.17 -2.22 -11.27
N GLY A 190 -6.13 -1.40 -10.85
CA GLY A 190 -7.34 -1.12 -11.60
C GLY A 190 -7.11 -0.04 -12.66
N GLU A 191 -7.48 -0.28 -13.92
CA GLU A 191 -7.32 0.72 -15.00
C GLU A 191 -8.15 1.99 -14.79
N LYS A 192 -9.23 1.89 -14.00
CA LYS A 192 -10.11 3.01 -13.66
C LYS A 192 -9.81 3.64 -12.31
N ASP A 193 -8.66 3.31 -11.73
CA ASP A 193 -8.18 3.93 -10.49
C ASP A 193 -7.97 5.44 -10.69
N ARG A 194 -8.63 6.24 -9.84
CA ARG A 194 -8.57 7.70 -9.86
C ARG A 194 -7.68 8.28 -8.77
N LEU A 195 -7.14 7.44 -7.90
CA LEU A 195 -6.32 7.82 -6.75
C LEU A 195 -4.83 7.64 -7.03
N THR A 196 -4.46 6.45 -7.51
CA THR A 196 -3.07 6.11 -7.85
C THR A 196 -2.93 5.78 -9.34
N SER A 197 -1.75 6.04 -9.89
CA SER A 197 -1.52 5.94 -11.34
C SER A 197 -1.29 4.50 -11.77
N TYR A 198 -2.22 3.93 -12.54
CA TYR A 198 -2.09 2.65 -13.22
C TYR A 198 -0.78 2.56 -14.02
N ASN A 199 -0.53 3.55 -14.87
CA ASN A 199 0.66 3.58 -15.72
C ASN A 199 1.97 3.58 -14.92
N SER A 200 1.97 4.10 -13.68
CA SER A 200 3.18 4.06 -12.86
C SER A 200 3.46 2.67 -12.29
N SER A 201 2.45 1.84 -12.13
CA SER A 201 2.63 0.43 -11.78
C SER A 201 3.13 -0.39 -12.97
N GLU A 202 2.65 -0.11 -14.18
CA GLU A 202 3.21 -0.69 -15.42
C GLU A 202 4.68 -0.28 -15.59
N GLU A 203 5.00 1.02 -15.49
CA GLU A 203 6.36 1.55 -15.57
C GLU A 203 7.30 0.89 -14.55
N LEU A 204 6.84 0.67 -13.31
CA LEU A 204 7.61 -0.03 -12.28
C LEU A 204 7.98 -1.44 -12.74
N VAL A 205 7.00 -2.20 -13.23
CA VAL A 205 7.19 -3.60 -13.61
C VAL A 205 8.01 -3.71 -14.89
N GLU A 206 7.79 -2.87 -15.88
CA GLU A 206 8.57 -2.83 -17.13
C GLU A 206 10.07 -2.56 -16.88
N ASN A 207 10.37 -1.73 -15.86
CA ASN A 207 11.74 -1.41 -15.45
C ASN A 207 12.35 -2.44 -14.50
N SER A 208 11.57 -3.40 -14.00
CA SER A 208 11.99 -4.45 -13.08
C SER A 208 12.47 -5.71 -13.81
N GLY A 209 12.99 -6.67 -13.04
CA GLY A 209 13.34 -8.00 -13.54
C GLY A 209 12.11 -8.91 -13.76
N SER A 210 12.33 -10.07 -14.39
CA SER A 210 11.28 -11.08 -14.70
C SER A 210 10.59 -11.69 -13.46
N ASN A 211 11.13 -11.43 -12.27
CA ASN A 211 10.56 -11.83 -10.99
C ASN A 211 9.41 -10.91 -10.52
N VAL A 212 9.19 -9.77 -11.19
CA VAL A 212 8.09 -8.84 -10.93
C VAL A 212 7.05 -8.98 -12.05
N LYS A 213 5.79 -9.24 -11.68
CA LYS A 213 4.69 -9.43 -12.63
C LYS A 213 3.60 -8.41 -12.41
N PHE A 214 2.94 -7.98 -13.48
CA PHE A 214 1.83 -7.05 -13.46
C PHE A 214 0.53 -7.72 -13.92
N ILE A 215 -0.58 -7.41 -13.25
CA ILE A 215 -1.93 -7.81 -13.65
C ILE A 215 -2.85 -6.61 -13.51
N GLY A 216 -3.30 -6.06 -14.65
CA GLY A 216 -4.28 -4.97 -14.73
C GLY A 216 -5.72 -5.49 -14.71
N PHE A 217 -6.63 -4.74 -14.10
CA PHE A 217 -8.06 -5.00 -14.09
C PHE A 217 -8.81 -3.88 -14.80
N LYS A 218 -9.33 -4.16 -15.99
CA LYS A 218 -9.86 -3.18 -16.96
C LYS A 218 -10.88 -2.20 -16.39
N ASP A 219 -11.80 -2.65 -15.53
CA ASP A 219 -12.88 -1.81 -15.03
C ASP A 219 -12.77 -1.49 -13.54
N ALA A 220 -11.77 -2.07 -12.84
CA ALA A 220 -11.63 -1.92 -11.41
C ALA A 220 -11.16 -0.52 -11.01
N TYR A 221 -11.67 -0.06 -9.86
CA TYR A 221 -11.24 1.13 -9.16
C TYR A 221 -10.06 0.80 -8.22
N HIS A 222 -9.84 1.64 -7.22
CA HIS A 222 -8.67 1.57 -6.35
C HIS A 222 -8.59 0.29 -5.50
N GLU A 223 -9.67 -0.03 -4.79
CA GLU A 223 -9.71 -1.18 -3.87
C GLU A 223 -10.14 -2.47 -4.58
N ILE A 224 -9.28 -3.04 -5.43
CA ILE A 224 -9.59 -4.25 -6.22
C ILE A 224 -10.14 -5.39 -5.35
N HIS A 225 -9.66 -5.50 -4.10
CA HIS A 225 -10.14 -6.49 -3.13
C HIS A 225 -11.58 -6.25 -2.65
N ASN A 226 -12.17 -5.11 -2.97
CA ASN A 226 -13.57 -4.75 -2.72
C ASN A 226 -14.38 -4.56 -4.01
N GLU A 227 -13.79 -4.87 -5.17
CA GLU A 227 -14.41 -4.80 -6.48
C GLU A 227 -15.05 -6.15 -6.89
N PRO A 228 -15.93 -6.17 -7.91
CA PRO A 228 -16.45 -7.42 -8.49
C PRO A 228 -15.35 -8.40 -8.92
N GLU A 229 -14.20 -7.90 -9.31
CA GLU A 229 -13.03 -8.66 -9.74
C GLU A 229 -12.27 -9.34 -8.59
N LYS A 230 -12.69 -9.18 -7.34
CA LYS A 230 -12.05 -9.76 -6.14
C LYS A 230 -11.73 -11.26 -6.30
N LYS A 231 -12.67 -12.04 -6.87
CA LYS A 231 -12.46 -13.49 -7.05
C LYS A 231 -11.28 -13.78 -8.01
N GLU A 232 -11.13 -12.97 -9.03
CA GLU A 232 -10.02 -13.10 -9.97
C GLU A 232 -8.69 -12.66 -9.35
N LEU A 233 -8.69 -11.56 -8.60
CA LEU A 233 -7.55 -11.12 -7.78
C LEU A 233 -7.06 -12.27 -6.90
N LEU A 234 -7.95 -12.85 -6.09
CA LEU A 234 -7.64 -13.95 -5.17
C LEU A 234 -7.11 -15.18 -5.89
N ARG A 235 -7.72 -15.58 -7.00
CA ARG A 235 -7.24 -16.70 -7.82
C ARG A 235 -5.80 -16.48 -8.28
N ASN A 236 -5.47 -15.30 -8.78
CA ASN A 236 -4.12 -14.97 -9.23
C ASN A 236 -3.14 -14.99 -8.05
N ILE A 237 -3.51 -14.42 -6.90
CA ILE A 237 -2.68 -14.43 -5.69
C ILE A 237 -2.39 -15.86 -5.23
N PHE A 238 -3.41 -16.71 -5.09
CA PHE A 238 -3.24 -18.07 -4.58
C PHE A 238 -2.42 -18.95 -5.54
N ASN A 239 -2.66 -18.83 -6.86
CA ASN A 239 -1.86 -19.54 -7.85
C ASN A 239 -0.38 -19.11 -7.78
N TRP A 240 -0.13 -17.82 -7.60
CA TRP A 240 1.23 -17.31 -7.51
C TRP A 240 1.93 -17.73 -6.22
N ILE A 241 1.27 -17.62 -5.06
CA ILE A 241 1.82 -18.09 -3.77
C ILE A 241 2.21 -19.58 -3.85
N ASN A 242 1.38 -20.41 -4.49
CA ASN A 242 1.64 -21.84 -4.64
C ASN A 242 2.77 -22.14 -5.64
N SER A 243 3.15 -21.19 -6.49
CA SER A 243 4.23 -21.37 -7.48
C SER A 243 5.61 -20.95 -6.98
N ILE A 244 5.68 -20.28 -5.86
CA ILE A 244 6.90 -19.85 -5.16
C ILE A 244 7.16 -20.81 -3.98
#